data_ee75d20b189b4a18d0dc81ae31d5347a
#
_entry.id   ee75d20b189b4a18d0dc81ae31d5347a
#
_cell.length_a   1.000
_cell.length_b   1.000
_cell.length_c   1.000
_cell.angle_alpha   90.00
_cell.angle_beta   90.00
_cell.angle_gamma   90.00
#
_symmetry.space_group_name_H-M   'P 1'
#
loop_
_entity.id
_entity.type
_entity.pdbx_description
1 polymer ?
#
loop_
_entity_poly.entity_id
_entity_poly.type
_entity_poly.pdbx_seq_one_letter_code
_entity_poly.pdbx_strand_id
1 'polypeptide(L)'
;MPKFFIVTTVTSFSGCVSSMASIFCCFRGCASFLDLGFATPTVPTKKQPVIALDQQQIGQEVVLVKDGTRICGTGGALGNTAIMQDKAYFEVRLQQSGVWGIGLGSEKADLNVIPMGNDADSWVMCSDGYLRHNKEEMHRITQLPQEGDTIGVSYNHIELNFYLNGQKLDCPFTNVRGQVYPAVYVDDGAVLDIVFENFVRDPPPGFDKIMLEQSLLET
;
A
#
# COMPACT_ATOMS: atom_id res chain seq x y z
N MET A 1 21.75 -41.23 -28.12
CA MET A 1 21.63 -42.65 -27.64
C MET A 1 22.33 -42.74 -26.31
N PRO A 2 21.87 -43.49 -25.34
CA PRO A 2 20.52 -43.98 -25.02
C PRO A 2 19.89 -43.25 -23.82
N LYS A 3 18.64 -43.11 -23.62
CA LYS A 3 17.47 -43.95 -23.31
C LYS A 3 17.54 -44.72 -21.95
N PHE A 4 16.39 -44.59 -21.27
CA PHE A 4 15.74 -45.50 -20.30
C PHE A 4 15.93 -45.14 -18.82
N PHE A 5 14.99 -45.28 -17.88
CA PHE A 5 13.66 -45.90 -17.85
C PHE A 5 12.83 -45.34 -16.68
N ILE A 6 11.54 -45.40 -16.85
CA ILE A 6 10.45 -45.26 -15.89
C ILE A 6 10.45 -46.44 -14.91
N VAL A 7 10.17 -46.22 -13.62
CA VAL A 7 9.50 -47.25 -12.79
C VAL A 7 8.48 -46.56 -11.89
N THR A 8 7.25 -46.85 -12.17
CA THR A 8 6.07 -46.77 -11.33
C THR A 8 6.04 -47.92 -10.34
N THR A 9 5.70 -47.67 -9.07
CA THR A 9 5.11 -48.70 -8.22
C THR A 9 4.00 -48.09 -7.36
N VAL A 10 2.80 -48.54 -7.67
CA VAL A 10 1.58 -48.47 -6.88
C VAL A 10 1.64 -49.62 -5.88
N THR A 11 1.37 -49.37 -4.61
CA THR A 11 0.93 -50.38 -3.67
C THR A 11 -0.25 -49.88 -2.86
N SER A 12 -1.38 -50.44 -3.21
CA SER A 12 -2.63 -50.55 -2.50
C SER A 12 -2.49 -51.50 -1.32
N PHE A 13 -2.99 -51.12 -0.15
CA PHE A 13 -3.36 -52.09 0.87
C PHE A 13 -4.74 -51.77 1.44
N SER A 14 -5.58 -52.74 1.23
CA SER A 14 -6.96 -52.89 1.72
C SER A 14 -6.92 -53.81 2.95
N GLY A 15 -7.80 -53.58 3.89
CA GLY A 15 -8.08 -54.49 5.01
C GLY A 15 -8.96 -53.72 6.04
N CYS A 16 -10.16 -53.84 6.05
CA CYS A 16 -11.20 -54.77 6.38
C CYS A 16 -11.09 -55.33 7.82
N VAL A 17 -12.10 -55.18 8.57
CA VAL A 17 -12.94 -56.09 9.33
C VAL A 17 -13.41 -55.50 10.67
N SER A 18 -14.70 -55.19 10.77
CA SER A 18 -15.70 -55.86 11.61
C SER A 18 -15.58 -55.64 13.13
N SER A 19 -16.56 -55.46 13.89
CA SER A 19 -17.99 -55.78 13.94
C SER A 19 -18.46 -55.61 15.39
N MET A 20 -19.75 -55.52 15.53
CA MET A 20 -20.59 -55.83 16.70
C MET A 20 -20.79 -54.72 17.73
N ALA A 21 -21.93 -54.26 17.89
CA ALA A 21 -23.27 -54.69 18.09
C ALA A 21 -23.82 -54.29 19.45
N SER A 22 -24.98 -53.65 19.38
CA SER A 22 -26.14 -53.83 20.28
C SER A 22 -26.07 -53.19 21.65
N ILE A 23 -27.06 -52.58 22.21
CA ILE A 23 -28.51 -52.80 22.26
C ILE A 23 -29.15 -51.69 23.15
N PHE A 24 -30.39 -51.25 22.81
CA PHE A 24 -31.45 -50.72 23.68
C PHE A 24 -31.24 -49.43 24.47
N CYS A 25 -32.05 -48.43 24.41
CA CYS A 25 -33.43 -48.46 24.92
C CYS A 25 -34.22 -47.26 24.41
N CYS A 26 -35.43 -47.50 24.07
CA CYS A 26 -36.50 -46.52 23.83
C CYS A 26 -36.76 -45.69 25.08
N PHE A 27 -36.87 -44.38 24.90
CA PHE A 27 -37.80 -43.61 25.69
C PHE A 27 -38.49 -42.55 24.79
N ARG A 28 -39.80 -42.72 24.73
CA ARG A 28 -40.73 -41.75 24.17
C ARG A 28 -40.69 -40.47 24.97
N GLY A 29 -40.57 -39.38 24.28
CA GLY A 29 -40.79 -38.06 24.83
C GLY A 29 -40.97 -37.06 23.69
N CYS A 30 -42.23 -36.91 23.20
CA CYS A 30 -42.64 -35.79 22.40
C CYS A 30 -42.45 -34.51 23.19
N ALA A 31 -41.58 -33.66 22.74
CA ALA A 31 -41.62 -32.22 23.00
C ALA A 31 -41.14 -31.53 21.73
N SER A 32 -42.11 -31.12 20.91
CA SER A 32 -41.88 -30.18 19.83
C SER A 32 -41.45 -28.83 20.42
N PHE A 33 -40.12 -28.63 20.52
CA PHE A 33 -39.58 -27.31 20.70
C PHE A 33 -39.45 -26.68 19.34
N LEU A 34 -40.32 -25.72 19.06
CA LEU A 34 -40.15 -24.74 18.00
C LEU A 34 -38.80 -24.04 18.22
N ASP A 35 -37.82 -24.45 17.46
CA ASP A 35 -36.55 -23.75 17.36
C ASP A 35 -36.80 -22.45 16.56
N LEU A 36 -37.31 -21.45 17.27
CA LEU A 36 -37.29 -20.07 16.81
C LEU A 36 -35.81 -19.65 16.77
N GLY A 37 -35.16 -19.97 15.67
CA GLY A 37 -33.83 -19.45 15.34
C GLY A 37 -33.90 -17.94 15.33
N PHE A 38 -33.57 -17.33 16.46
CA PHE A 38 -33.19 -15.93 16.51
C PHE A 38 -31.88 -15.82 15.72
N ALA A 39 -31.99 -15.55 14.43
CA ALA A 39 -30.90 -15.04 13.64
C ALA A 39 -30.47 -13.72 14.31
N THR A 40 -29.40 -13.76 15.08
CA THR A 40 -28.75 -12.55 15.56
C THR A 40 -28.38 -11.75 14.31
N PRO A 41 -28.85 -10.50 14.15
CA PRO A 41 -28.43 -9.69 13.05
C PRO A 41 -26.91 -9.51 13.19
N THR A 42 -26.15 -10.11 12.27
CA THR A 42 -24.75 -9.80 12.10
C THR A 42 -24.70 -8.34 11.69
N VAL A 43 -24.41 -7.48 12.67
CA VAL A 43 -24.10 -6.08 12.41
C VAL A 43 -22.93 -6.09 11.44
N PRO A 44 -23.07 -5.54 10.23
CA PRO A 44 -21.94 -5.46 9.33
C PRO A 44 -20.85 -4.66 10.03
N THR A 45 -19.74 -5.30 10.34
CA THR A 45 -18.57 -4.64 10.91
C THR A 45 -18.13 -3.63 9.86
N LYS A 46 -18.38 -2.34 10.12
CA LYS A 46 -17.90 -1.25 9.28
C LYS A 46 -16.39 -1.42 9.24
N LYS A 47 -15.83 -1.86 8.09
CA LYS A 47 -14.39 -1.85 7.86
C LYS A 47 -13.93 -0.43 8.15
N GLN A 48 -13.03 -0.27 9.09
CA GLN A 48 -12.41 1.04 9.30
C GLN A 48 -11.74 1.45 7.99
N PRO A 49 -11.86 2.70 7.56
CA PRO A 49 -11.21 3.17 6.37
C PRO A 49 -9.69 2.99 6.53
N VAL A 50 -9.08 2.33 5.56
CA VAL A 50 -7.63 2.09 5.53
C VAL A 50 -7.01 3.13 4.61
N ILE A 51 -5.89 3.71 5.02
CA ILE A 51 -5.12 4.62 4.17
C ILE A 51 -4.36 3.78 3.14
N ALA A 52 -4.58 4.09 1.87
CA ALA A 52 -4.01 3.40 0.73
C ALA A 52 -3.96 4.34 -0.48
N LEU A 53 -3.43 3.92 -1.60
CA LEU A 53 -3.61 4.62 -2.88
C LEU A 53 -5.08 4.51 -3.31
N ASP A 54 -5.61 5.63 -3.81
CA ASP A 54 -7.00 5.71 -4.25
C ASP A 54 -7.17 5.05 -5.63
N GLN A 55 -8.08 4.11 -5.73
CA GLN A 55 -8.40 3.43 -7.00
C GLN A 55 -9.09 4.34 -8.04
N GLN A 56 -9.58 5.50 -7.62
CA GLN A 56 -10.21 6.49 -8.50
C GLN A 56 -9.24 7.60 -8.94
N GLN A 57 -8.17 7.82 -8.18
CA GLN A 57 -7.15 8.83 -8.43
C GLN A 57 -5.87 8.17 -8.94
N ILE A 58 -5.95 7.52 -10.10
CA ILE A 58 -4.84 6.81 -10.76
C ILE A 58 -4.76 7.15 -12.25
N GLY A 59 -3.56 7.04 -12.81
CA GLY A 59 -3.33 7.07 -14.25
C GLY A 59 -3.96 5.88 -14.97
N GLN A 60 -4.24 6.04 -16.26
CA GLN A 60 -5.01 5.07 -17.06
C GLN A 60 -4.31 3.70 -17.20
N GLU A 61 -2.98 3.68 -17.17
CA GLU A 61 -2.18 2.45 -17.31
C GLU A 61 -1.55 2.00 -15.99
N VAL A 62 -2.03 2.55 -14.87
CA VAL A 62 -1.60 2.18 -13.51
C VAL A 62 -2.37 0.96 -13.03
N VAL A 63 -1.67 0.05 -12.36
CA VAL A 63 -2.25 -1.11 -11.69
C VAL A 63 -1.92 -1.04 -10.22
N LEU A 64 -2.95 -0.98 -9.37
CA LEU A 64 -2.83 -1.10 -7.93
C LEU A 64 -3.10 -2.53 -7.49
N VAL A 65 -2.23 -3.06 -6.66
CA VAL A 65 -2.38 -4.39 -6.03
C VAL A 65 -2.16 -4.29 -4.53
N LYS A 66 -2.30 -5.39 -3.80
CA LYS A 66 -2.18 -5.44 -2.33
C LYS A 66 -3.08 -4.40 -1.64
N ASP A 67 -4.35 -4.36 -2.00
CA ASP A 67 -5.34 -3.42 -1.43
C ASP A 67 -4.90 -1.94 -1.52
N GLY A 68 -4.25 -1.55 -2.63
CA GLY A 68 -3.80 -0.18 -2.89
C GLY A 68 -2.49 0.20 -2.21
N THR A 69 -1.70 -0.77 -1.73
CA THR A 69 -0.37 -0.49 -1.16
C THR A 69 0.80 -0.81 -2.09
N ARG A 70 0.53 -1.30 -3.31
CA ARG A 70 1.55 -1.51 -4.34
C ARG A 70 1.08 -0.95 -5.67
N ILE A 71 1.96 -0.23 -6.33
CA ILE A 71 1.75 0.34 -7.67
C ILE A 71 2.74 -0.26 -8.67
N CYS A 72 2.24 -0.53 -9.88
CA CYS A 72 3.02 -0.87 -11.07
C CYS A 72 2.29 -0.40 -12.33
N GLY A 73 2.90 -0.59 -13.51
CA GLY A 73 2.37 -0.10 -14.79
C GLY A 73 3.00 1.22 -15.19
N THR A 74 2.23 2.14 -15.77
CA THR A 74 2.69 3.43 -16.26
C THR A 74 1.74 4.54 -15.83
N GLY A 75 2.25 5.52 -15.06
CA GLY A 75 1.47 6.65 -14.55
C GLY A 75 1.60 6.87 -13.06
N GLY A 76 0.79 7.75 -12.52
CA GLY A 76 0.76 8.13 -11.12
C GLY A 76 -0.47 7.65 -10.36
N ALA A 77 -0.39 7.71 -9.04
CA ALA A 77 -1.50 7.50 -8.14
C ALA A 77 -1.40 8.44 -6.93
N LEU A 78 -2.54 8.89 -6.42
CA LEU A 78 -2.63 9.64 -5.17
C LEU A 78 -3.12 8.75 -4.03
N GLY A 79 -2.75 9.12 -2.81
CA GLY A 79 -3.35 8.54 -1.61
C GLY A 79 -4.83 8.90 -1.49
N ASN A 80 -5.62 8.04 -0.84
CA ASN A 80 -7.06 8.26 -0.60
C ASN A 80 -7.35 9.24 0.53
N THR A 81 -6.33 9.78 1.18
CA THR A 81 -6.45 10.65 2.35
C THR A 81 -5.53 11.85 2.22
N ALA A 82 -6.11 13.04 2.32
CA ALA A 82 -5.35 14.29 2.36
C ALA A 82 -4.53 14.40 3.66
N ILE A 83 -3.39 15.05 3.57
CA ILE A 83 -2.57 15.33 4.74
C ILE A 83 -3.09 16.61 5.39
N MET A 84 -3.84 16.44 6.50
CA MET A 84 -4.45 17.54 7.26
C MET A 84 -3.75 17.82 8.59
N GLN A 85 -3.02 16.85 9.13
CA GLN A 85 -2.28 16.97 10.37
C GLN A 85 -1.00 17.79 10.21
N ASP A 86 -0.52 18.41 11.28
CA ASP A 86 0.66 19.28 11.28
C ASP A 86 1.94 18.60 10.80
N LYS A 87 2.11 17.31 11.11
CA LYS A 87 3.31 16.53 10.77
C LYS A 87 2.93 15.13 10.37
N ALA A 88 3.14 14.80 9.12
CA ALA A 88 2.84 13.51 8.53
C ALA A 88 4.09 12.81 8.00
N TYR A 89 4.07 11.49 8.05
CA TYR A 89 5.13 10.64 7.52
C TYR A 89 4.54 9.41 6.83
N PHE A 90 5.17 8.99 5.74
CA PHE A 90 4.93 7.71 5.09
C PHE A 90 6.21 7.21 4.44
N GLU A 91 6.24 5.94 4.07
CA GLU A 91 7.39 5.33 3.40
C GLU A 91 7.00 4.73 2.06
N VAL A 92 7.98 4.68 1.16
CA VAL A 92 7.88 3.97 -0.11
C VAL A 92 9.09 3.07 -0.26
N ARG A 93 8.84 1.79 -0.50
CA ARG A 93 9.87 0.79 -0.72
C ARG A 93 10.02 0.46 -2.19
N LEU A 94 11.22 0.56 -2.71
CA LEU A 94 11.54 0.18 -4.08
C LEU A 94 11.59 -1.35 -4.20
N GLN A 95 10.59 -1.94 -4.85
CA GLN A 95 10.55 -3.39 -5.05
C GLN A 95 11.24 -3.82 -6.33
N GLN A 96 11.15 -2.97 -7.35
CA GLN A 96 11.80 -3.18 -8.64
C GLN A 96 12.22 -1.83 -9.22
N SER A 97 13.42 -1.80 -9.78
CA SER A 97 13.98 -0.64 -10.46
C SER A 97 13.21 -0.30 -11.74
N GLY A 98 13.35 0.92 -12.19
CA GLY A 98 12.68 1.51 -13.35
C GLY A 98 12.59 3.01 -13.18
N VAL A 99 11.66 3.64 -13.87
CA VAL A 99 11.35 5.07 -13.70
C VAL A 99 10.27 5.22 -12.64
N TRP A 100 10.53 6.04 -11.64
CA TRP A 100 9.59 6.28 -10.55
C TRP A 100 9.70 7.71 -10.01
N GLY A 101 8.64 8.14 -9.32
CA GLY A 101 8.61 9.38 -8.56
C GLY A 101 7.82 9.23 -7.28
N ILE A 102 8.25 9.93 -6.24
CA ILE A 102 7.69 9.85 -4.90
C ILE A 102 7.61 11.26 -4.32
N GLY A 103 6.45 11.61 -3.76
CA GLY A 103 6.28 12.91 -3.13
C GLY A 103 4.83 13.21 -2.78
N LEU A 104 4.39 14.42 -3.11
CA LEU A 104 3.02 14.89 -2.86
C LEU A 104 2.39 15.43 -4.15
N GLY A 105 1.07 15.33 -4.24
CA GLY A 105 0.29 15.92 -5.31
C GLY A 105 -1.05 16.46 -4.80
N SER A 106 -1.60 17.46 -5.48
CA SER A 106 -2.97 17.88 -5.29
C SER A 106 -3.93 16.99 -6.10
N GLU A 107 -5.23 17.07 -5.86
CA GLU A 107 -6.25 16.38 -6.68
C GLU A 107 -6.19 16.72 -8.18
N LYS A 108 -5.51 17.83 -8.53
CA LYS A 108 -5.40 18.32 -9.91
C LYS A 108 -4.15 17.81 -10.62
N ALA A 109 -3.28 17.09 -9.93
CA ALA A 109 -2.08 16.54 -10.52
C ALA A 109 -2.43 15.64 -11.70
N ASP A 110 -1.73 15.79 -12.82
CA ASP A 110 -1.93 14.94 -13.98
C ASP A 110 -1.21 13.61 -13.79
N LEU A 111 -1.98 12.57 -13.51
CA LEU A 111 -1.49 11.23 -13.20
C LEU A 111 -1.10 10.41 -14.44
N ASN A 112 -1.32 10.95 -15.65
CA ASN A 112 -0.92 10.31 -16.91
C ASN A 112 0.38 10.91 -17.49
N VAL A 113 0.82 12.06 -16.97
CA VAL A 113 2.08 12.69 -17.39
C VAL A 113 3.27 12.08 -16.65
N ILE A 114 4.24 11.61 -17.41
CA ILE A 114 5.49 11.06 -16.91
C ILE A 114 6.65 11.94 -17.40
N PRO A 115 7.55 12.30 -16.50
CA PRO A 115 7.49 12.13 -15.03
C PRO A 115 6.48 13.09 -14.38
N MET A 116 5.89 12.72 -13.25
CA MET A 116 5.20 13.68 -12.38
C MET A 116 6.18 14.78 -11.97
N GLY A 117 5.64 15.94 -11.57
CA GLY A 117 6.45 17.13 -11.31
C GLY A 117 6.55 18.07 -12.52
N ASN A 118 5.95 17.72 -13.64
CA ASN A 118 5.86 18.60 -14.82
C ASN A 118 4.65 19.55 -14.77
N ASP A 119 3.83 19.47 -13.74
CA ASP A 119 2.72 20.38 -13.46
C ASP A 119 2.95 21.19 -12.17
N ALA A 120 2.10 22.16 -11.92
CA ALA A 120 2.13 22.99 -10.70
C ALA A 120 1.50 22.28 -9.49
N ASP A 121 0.95 21.09 -9.67
CA ASP A 121 0.13 20.36 -8.72
C ASP A 121 0.85 19.13 -8.12
N SER A 122 2.11 18.92 -8.46
CA SER A 122 2.91 17.82 -7.91
C SER A 122 4.34 18.24 -7.54
N TRP A 123 4.85 17.67 -6.44
CA TRP A 123 6.19 17.88 -5.88
C TRP A 123 6.84 16.51 -5.64
N VAL A 124 7.75 16.11 -6.49
CA VAL A 124 8.25 14.74 -6.49
C VAL A 124 9.76 14.64 -6.59
N MET A 125 10.31 13.66 -5.89
CA MET A 125 11.66 13.16 -6.09
C MET A 125 11.61 12.03 -7.11
N CYS A 126 12.44 12.09 -8.13
CA CYS A 126 12.45 11.17 -9.25
C CYS A 126 13.64 10.19 -9.19
N SER A 127 13.50 9.06 -9.88
CA SER A 127 14.50 7.98 -9.94
C SER A 127 15.87 8.43 -10.47
N ASP A 128 15.92 9.48 -11.29
CA ASP A 128 17.15 10.09 -11.78
C ASP A 128 17.82 11.04 -10.77
N GLY A 129 17.23 11.18 -9.59
CA GLY A 129 17.74 11.98 -8.49
C GLY A 129 17.32 13.44 -8.51
N TYR A 130 16.51 13.87 -9.46
CA TYR A 130 16.01 15.23 -9.46
C TYR A 130 14.72 15.38 -8.65
N LEU A 131 14.62 16.50 -7.97
CA LEU A 131 13.38 16.98 -7.38
C LEU A 131 12.69 17.88 -8.41
N ARG A 132 11.47 17.54 -8.80
CA ARG A 132 10.72 18.25 -9.83
C ARG A 132 9.42 18.83 -9.31
N HIS A 133 9.14 20.05 -9.74
CA HIS A 133 7.88 20.75 -9.56
C HIS A 133 7.73 21.79 -10.67
N ASN A 134 6.53 21.89 -11.26
CA ASN A 134 6.20 22.91 -12.26
C ASN A 134 7.20 22.95 -13.46
N LYS A 135 7.64 21.80 -13.95
CA LYS A 135 8.65 21.64 -15.02
C LYS A 135 10.06 22.09 -14.65
N GLU A 136 10.29 22.45 -13.39
CA GLU A 136 11.60 22.86 -12.91
C GLU A 136 12.30 21.71 -12.17
N GLU A 137 13.60 21.57 -12.42
CA GLU A 137 14.48 20.69 -11.66
C GLU A 137 15.13 21.53 -10.53
N MET A 138 14.61 21.37 -9.29
CA MET A 138 15.00 22.23 -8.19
C MET A 138 16.29 21.79 -7.49
N HIS A 139 16.45 20.50 -7.27
CA HIS A 139 17.58 19.92 -6.58
C HIS A 139 17.96 18.58 -7.19
N ARG A 140 19.19 18.17 -7.00
CA ARG A 140 19.64 16.84 -7.36
C ARG A 140 20.30 16.17 -6.16
N ILE A 141 19.79 14.98 -5.80
CA ILE A 141 20.40 14.15 -4.77
C ILE A 141 21.66 13.48 -5.30
N THR A 142 22.66 13.30 -4.43
CA THR A 142 23.94 12.69 -4.80
C THR A 142 23.92 11.17 -4.74
N GLN A 143 23.11 10.62 -3.83
CA GLN A 143 22.97 9.18 -3.65
C GLN A 143 21.61 8.72 -4.20
N LEU A 144 21.64 8.02 -5.33
CA LEU A 144 20.42 7.51 -5.95
C LEU A 144 19.92 6.26 -5.20
N PRO A 145 18.62 6.21 -4.88
CA PRO A 145 18.01 5.02 -4.29
C PRO A 145 18.10 3.81 -5.22
N GLN A 146 18.30 2.65 -4.63
CA GLN A 146 18.43 1.37 -5.33
C GLN A 146 17.25 0.44 -4.98
N GLU A 147 17.10 -0.63 -5.74
CA GLU A 147 16.13 -1.68 -5.43
C GLU A 147 16.35 -2.24 -4.02
N GLY A 148 15.27 -2.37 -3.27
CA GLY A 148 15.28 -2.75 -1.85
C GLY A 148 15.40 -1.58 -0.88
N ASP A 149 15.77 -0.38 -1.32
CA ASP A 149 15.82 0.80 -0.46
C ASP A 149 14.42 1.26 -0.05
N THR A 150 14.38 1.96 1.08
CA THR A 150 13.17 2.59 1.61
C THR A 150 13.36 4.10 1.60
N ILE A 151 12.41 4.79 0.99
CA ILE A 151 12.34 6.24 0.94
C ILE A 151 11.26 6.70 1.91
N GLY A 152 11.66 7.40 2.97
CA GLY A 152 10.74 8.07 3.88
C GLY A 152 10.38 9.46 3.34
N VAL A 153 9.15 9.86 3.54
CA VAL A 153 8.61 11.16 3.15
C VAL A 153 7.98 11.81 4.36
N SER A 154 8.43 13.00 4.74
CA SER A 154 7.83 13.78 5.82
C SER A 154 7.35 15.14 5.33
N TYR A 155 6.18 15.56 5.82
CA TYR A 155 5.58 16.83 5.47
C TYR A 155 5.00 17.53 6.70
N ASN A 156 5.27 18.83 6.84
CA ASN A 156 4.81 19.65 7.97
C ASN A 156 4.18 20.99 7.54
N HIS A 157 3.63 21.06 6.33
CA HIS A 157 3.08 22.27 5.69
C HIS A 157 4.09 23.41 5.44
N ILE A 158 5.34 23.25 5.85
CA ILE A 158 6.45 24.18 5.57
C ILE A 158 7.44 23.50 4.64
N GLU A 159 7.82 22.26 4.96
CA GLU A 159 8.83 21.49 4.23
C GLU A 159 8.29 20.09 3.90
N LEU A 160 8.55 19.67 2.68
CA LEU A 160 8.49 18.28 2.27
C LEU A 160 9.93 17.76 2.20
N ASN A 161 10.26 16.80 3.05
CA ASN A 161 11.59 16.21 3.15
C ASN A 161 11.59 14.73 2.78
N PHE A 162 12.73 14.27 2.28
CA PHE A 162 12.96 12.89 1.91
C PHE A 162 14.07 12.26 2.76
N TYR A 163 13.96 10.96 2.98
CA TYR A 163 14.90 10.16 3.75
C TYR A 163 15.25 8.89 2.96
N LEU A 164 16.52 8.63 2.76
CA LEU A 164 16.98 7.36 2.17
C LEU A 164 17.44 6.43 3.30
N ASN A 165 16.74 5.33 3.48
CA ASN A 165 17.00 4.35 4.54
C ASN A 165 17.08 4.96 5.95
N GLY A 166 16.26 5.99 6.21
CA GLY A 166 16.21 6.72 7.47
C GLY A 166 17.18 7.91 7.56
N GLN A 167 18.07 8.09 6.58
CA GLN A 167 18.96 9.25 6.54
C GLN A 167 18.32 10.40 5.76
N LYS A 168 18.18 11.57 6.38
CA LYS A 168 17.61 12.76 5.74
C LYS A 168 18.45 13.19 4.55
N LEU A 169 17.80 13.46 3.43
CA LEU A 169 18.39 14.08 2.26
C LEU A 169 18.29 15.61 2.40
N ASP A 170 19.37 16.32 2.08
CA ASP A 170 19.43 17.78 2.22
C ASP A 170 18.88 18.49 0.97
N CYS A 171 17.61 18.22 0.68
CA CYS A 171 16.93 18.75 -0.50
C CYS A 171 15.42 18.92 -0.25
N PRO A 172 14.98 19.81 0.66
CA PRO A 172 13.56 20.00 0.95
C PRO A 172 12.85 20.78 -0.16
N PHE A 173 11.56 20.46 -0.39
CA PHE A 173 10.64 21.41 -1.01
C PHE A 173 10.05 22.33 0.07
N THR A 174 10.07 23.62 -0.18
CA THR A 174 9.57 24.63 0.77
C THR A 174 8.32 25.37 0.33
N ASN A 175 7.81 25.08 -0.87
CA ASN A 175 6.66 25.78 -1.47
C ASN A 175 5.47 24.87 -1.78
N VAL A 176 5.31 23.78 -1.01
CA VAL A 176 4.11 22.94 -1.13
C VAL A 176 2.90 23.70 -0.61
N ARG A 177 1.85 23.84 -1.40
CA ARG A 177 0.67 24.64 -1.06
C ARG A 177 -0.62 23.90 -1.37
N GLY A 178 -1.66 24.24 -0.59
CA GLY A 178 -3.00 23.68 -0.75
C GLY A 178 -3.15 22.31 -0.11
N GLN A 179 -4.26 21.67 -0.41
CA GLN A 179 -4.52 20.30 0.05
C GLN A 179 -3.71 19.32 -0.79
N VAL A 180 -2.92 18.50 -0.13
CA VAL A 180 -2.02 17.55 -0.77
C VAL A 180 -2.23 16.14 -0.24
N TYR A 181 -1.88 15.20 -1.09
CA TYR A 181 -1.98 13.76 -0.88
C TYR A 181 -0.62 13.11 -1.12
N PRO A 182 -0.31 11.97 -0.51
CA PRO A 182 0.81 11.14 -0.98
C PRO A 182 0.70 10.88 -2.47
N ALA A 183 1.78 11.08 -3.20
CA ALA A 183 1.80 10.89 -4.64
C ALA A 183 2.97 10.00 -5.05
N VAL A 184 2.69 9.01 -5.88
CA VAL A 184 3.70 8.12 -6.44
C VAL A 184 3.42 7.91 -7.93
N TYR A 185 4.46 7.73 -8.71
CA TYR A 185 4.31 7.30 -10.09
C TYR A 185 5.35 6.25 -10.46
N VAL A 186 5.05 5.46 -11.48
CA VAL A 186 5.88 4.38 -11.99
C VAL A 186 5.86 4.36 -13.51
N ASP A 187 6.98 3.92 -14.09
CA ASP A 187 7.14 3.62 -15.51
C ASP A 187 8.33 2.68 -15.71
N ASP A 188 8.54 2.20 -16.93
CA ASP A 188 9.67 1.36 -17.31
C ASP A 188 9.91 0.19 -16.32
N GLY A 189 8.82 -0.47 -15.93
CA GLY A 189 8.86 -1.66 -15.08
C GLY A 189 9.08 -1.42 -13.58
N ALA A 190 9.09 -0.16 -13.12
CA ALA A 190 9.20 0.13 -11.69
C ALA A 190 8.03 -0.44 -10.89
N VAL A 191 8.33 -0.94 -9.69
CA VAL A 191 7.33 -1.43 -8.73
C VAL A 191 7.62 -0.83 -7.36
N LEU A 192 6.63 -0.15 -6.79
CA LEU A 192 6.74 0.50 -5.48
C LEU A 192 5.73 -0.10 -4.50
N ASP A 193 6.16 -0.34 -3.25
CA ASP A 193 5.27 -0.61 -2.12
C ASP A 193 5.18 0.65 -1.25
N ILE A 194 3.97 1.13 -1.00
CA ILE A 194 3.72 2.28 -0.14
C ILE A 194 3.33 1.79 1.25
N VAL A 195 3.95 2.35 2.27
CA VAL A 195 3.77 1.99 3.67
C VAL A 195 3.23 3.21 4.41
N PHE A 196 1.96 3.13 4.83
CA PHE A 196 1.29 4.21 5.56
C PHE A 196 1.29 4.01 7.07
N GLU A 197 1.60 2.79 7.54
CA GLU A 197 1.73 2.43 8.94
C GLU A 197 2.70 1.25 9.11
N ASN A 198 3.12 0.97 10.33
CA ASN A 198 4.12 -0.09 10.61
C ASN A 198 5.41 0.12 9.82
N PHE A 199 5.98 1.30 9.92
CA PHE A 199 7.16 1.74 9.18
C PHE A 199 8.36 0.84 9.41
N VAL A 200 9.21 0.74 8.39
CA VAL A 200 10.50 0.04 8.47
C VAL A 200 11.51 0.85 9.27
N ARG A 201 11.39 2.16 9.22
CA ARG A 201 12.25 3.12 9.94
C ARG A 201 11.41 3.99 10.86
N ASP A 202 11.99 4.40 11.99
CA ASP A 202 11.31 5.34 12.87
C ASP A 202 11.09 6.68 12.15
N PRO A 203 9.87 7.24 12.21
CA PRO A 203 9.62 8.58 11.71
C PRO A 203 10.51 9.61 12.39
N PRO A 204 10.79 10.75 11.74
CA PRO A 204 11.48 11.86 12.39
C PRO A 204 10.75 12.32 13.66
N PRO A 205 11.45 12.88 14.65
CA PRO A 205 10.83 13.29 15.92
C PRO A 205 9.61 14.20 15.73
N GLY A 206 8.48 13.77 16.29
CA GLY A 206 7.20 14.49 16.24
C GLY A 206 6.40 14.31 14.96
N PHE A 207 6.87 13.51 14.00
CA PHE A 207 6.07 13.09 12.86
C PHE A 207 5.36 11.76 13.18
N ASP A 208 4.18 11.58 12.63
CA ASP A 208 3.36 10.38 12.78
C ASP A 208 2.80 9.94 11.42
N LYS A 209 2.24 8.74 11.39
CA LYS A 209 1.53 8.24 10.21
C LYS A 209 0.40 9.19 9.82
N ILE A 210 0.02 9.17 8.56
CA ILE A 210 -1.12 9.95 8.07
C ILE A 210 -2.36 9.52 8.85
N MET A 211 -3.15 10.48 9.29
CA MET A 211 -4.37 10.25 10.07
C MET A 211 -5.60 10.53 9.21
N LEU A 212 -6.64 9.76 9.44
CA LEU A 212 -7.95 10.04 8.88
C LEU A 212 -8.53 11.29 9.53
N GLU A 213 -9.24 12.12 8.77
CA GLU A 213 -9.87 13.34 9.28
C GLU A 213 -10.74 13.10 10.52
N GLN A 214 -11.47 11.98 10.56
CA GLN A 214 -12.27 11.59 11.72
C GLN A 214 -11.45 11.40 12.99
N SER A 215 -10.22 10.90 12.88
CA SER A 215 -9.32 10.70 14.02
C SER A 215 -8.74 12.00 14.57
N LEU A 216 -8.67 13.05 13.75
CA LEU A 216 -8.18 14.38 14.15
C LEU A 216 -9.19 15.15 14.99
N LEU A 217 -10.48 14.79 14.93
CA LEU A 217 -11.55 15.43 15.70
C LEU A 217 -11.74 14.81 17.09
N GLU A 218 -11.12 13.66 17.37
CA GLU A 218 -11.23 12.93 18.62
C GLU A 218 -10.06 13.17 19.59
N THR A 219 -9.06 13.98 19.18
CA THR A 219 -7.90 14.36 19.98
C THR A 219 -8.03 15.78 20.53
#